data_88577ecab08928879ea9e1c6baf08e47
#
_entry.id   88577ecab08928879ea9e1c6baf08e47
#
_cell.length_a   1.000
_cell.length_b   1.000
_cell.length_c   1.000
_cell.angle_alpha   90.00
_cell.angle_beta   90.00
_cell.angle_gamma   90.00
#
_symmetry.space_group_name_H-M   'P 1'
#
loop_
_entity.id
_entity.type
_entity.pdbx_description
1 polymer ?
#
loop_
_entity_poly.entity_id
_entity_poly.type
_entity_poly.pdbx_seq_one_letter_code
_entity_poly.pdbx_strand_id
1 'polypeptide(L)'
;MEIQEHRETQIRRWFSMWLDKQDTGIEELFAPDAVYIESWGPEYHGSGKIKLWFDEWNTRGTVERWDIRQYFHKGDQTVVEWAFRCAMTDGTVQSFDGLSLIRWDDAGQICFLQEFGCNENRYDPYAQGESPVFREEPALWF
;
A
#
# COMPACT_ATOMS: atom_id res chain seq x y z
N MET A 1 -20.76 -8.93 -8.94
CA MET A 1 -19.81 -9.82 -9.65
C MET A 1 -18.86 -9.01 -10.52
N GLU A 2 -19.37 -8.43 -11.61
CA GLU A 2 -18.53 -7.63 -12.54
C GLU A 2 -17.87 -6.43 -11.87
N ILE A 3 -18.57 -5.77 -10.91
CA ILE A 3 -18.01 -4.63 -10.17
C ILE A 3 -16.81 -5.06 -9.35
N GLN A 4 -16.89 -6.20 -8.66
CA GLN A 4 -15.78 -6.69 -7.83
C GLN A 4 -14.59 -7.09 -8.68
N GLU A 5 -14.83 -7.74 -9.82
CA GLU A 5 -13.76 -8.10 -10.75
C GLU A 5 -13.06 -6.86 -11.30
N HIS A 6 -13.83 -5.82 -11.66
CA HIS A 6 -13.26 -4.55 -12.10
C HIS A 6 -12.37 -3.94 -11.03
N ARG A 7 -12.86 -3.88 -9.80
CA ARG A 7 -12.13 -3.32 -8.67
C ARG A 7 -10.82 -4.06 -8.39
N GLU A 8 -10.88 -5.39 -8.41
CA GLU A 8 -9.68 -6.21 -8.22
C GLU A 8 -8.68 -6.04 -9.35
N THR A 9 -9.15 -5.92 -10.58
CA THR A 9 -8.29 -5.63 -11.74
C THR A 9 -7.59 -4.28 -11.60
N GLN A 10 -8.30 -3.26 -11.14
CA GLN A 10 -7.73 -1.94 -10.92
C GLN A 10 -6.69 -1.95 -9.78
N ILE A 11 -6.92 -2.70 -8.73
CA ILE A 11 -5.96 -2.85 -7.63
C ILE A 11 -4.70 -3.55 -8.13
N ARG A 12 -4.84 -4.64 -8.88
CA ARG A 12 -3.68 -5.33 -9.49
C ARG A 12 -2.91 -4.40 -10.42
N ARG A 13 -3.61 -3.57 -11.19
CA ARG A 13 -2.98 -2.57 -12.05
C ARG A 13 -2.13 -1.60 -11.25
N TRP A 14 -2.66 -1.09 -10.14
CA TRP A 14 -1.92 -0.17 -9.26
C TRP A 14 -0.63 -0.79 -8.74
N PHE A 15 -0.72 -2.01 -8.21
CA PHE A 15 0.45 -2.70 -7.68
C PHE A 15 1.47 -3.01 -8.78
N SER A 16 1.01 -3.39 -9.96
CA SER A 16 1.89 -3.64 -11.12
C SER A 16 2.64 -2.39 -11.57
N MET A 17 2.03 -1.21 -11.49
CA MET A 17 2.71 0.05 -11.81
C MET A 17 3.96 0.23 -10.93
N TRP A 18 3.87 -0.08 -9.64
CA TRP A 18 5.00 0.02 -8.72
C TRP A 18 6.05 -1.04 -9.00
N LEU A 19 5.65 -2.27 -9.25
CA LEU A 19 6.58 -3.36 -9.56
C LEU A 19 7.35 -3.09 -10.86
N ASP A 20 6.69 -2.51 -11.85
CA ASP A 20 7.26 -2.25 -13.17
C ASP A 20 7.88 -0.85 -13.30
N LYS A 21 7.73 0.00 -12.30
CA LYS A 21 8.12 1.42 -12.34
C LYS A 21 7.51 2.15 -13.52
N GLN A 22 6.25 1.84 -13.84
CA GLN A 22 5.59 2.40 -15.01
C GLN A 22 4.18 2.85 -14.70
N ASP A 23 3.91 4.14 -14.93
CA ASP A 23 2.56 4.69 -14.88
C ASP A 23 1.79 4.24 -16.12
N THR A 24 0.84 3.34 -15.92
CA THR A 24 -0.06 2.87 -16.98
C THR A 24 -1.41 3.56 -16.94
N GLY A 25 -1.56 4.61 -16.11
CA GLY A 25 -2.79 5.40 -16.03
C GLY A 25 -3.20 5.75 -14.61
N ILE A 26 -2.29 6.36 -13.83
CA ILE A 26 -2.59 6.80 -12.45
C ILE A 26 -3.80 7.75 -12.45
N GLU A 27 -3.84 8.70 -13.36
CA GLU A 27 -4.92 9.69 -13.42
C GLU A 27 -6.24 9.14 -13.96
N GLU A 28 -6.24 7.94 -14.54
CA GLU A 28 -7.45 7.20 -14.90
C GLU A 28 -7.93 6.34 -13.72
N LEU A 29 -7.00 5.80 -12.95
CA LEU A 29 -7.29 4.90 -11.84
C LEU A 29 -7.83 5.65 -10.63
N PHE A 30 -7.26 6.80 -10.31
CA PHE A 30 -7.64 7.62 -9.16
C PHE A 30 -8.49 8.79 -9.61
N ALA A 31 -9.53 9.10 -8.82
CA ALA A 31 -10.36 10.29 -9.04
C ALA A 31 -9.52 11.56 -8.95
N PRO A 32 -9.91 12.65 -9.64
CA PRO A 32 -9.15 13.92 -9.59
C PRO A 32 -8.97 14.47 -8.18
N ASP A 33 -9.88 14.19 -7.26
CA ASP A 33 -9.86 14.63 -5.86
C ASP A 33 -9.58 13.49 -4.88
N ALA A 34 -9.02 12.38 -5.35
CA ALA A 34 -8.71 11.22 -4.51
C ALA A 34 -7.75 11.59 -3.38
N VAL A 35 -7.90 10.91 -2.24
CA VAL A 35 -6.97 11.03 -1.12
C VAL A 35 -6.26 9.69 -0.93
N TYR A 36 -4.94 9.72 -0.86
CA TYR A 36 -4.09 8.56 -0.62
C TYR A 36 -3.28 8.77 0.64
N ILE A 37 -3.40 7.88 1.61
CA ILE A 37 -2.72 8.00 2.91
C ILE A 37 -1.78 6.81 3.09
N GLU A 38 -0.48 7.08 3.24
CA GLU A 38 0.49 6.05 3.57
C GLU A 38 0.42 5.67 5.05
N SER A 39 0.81 4.45 5.39
CA SER A 39 0.72 3.92 6.76
C SER A 39 1.49 4.75 7.80
N TRP A 40 2.52 5.48 7.39
CA TRP A 40 3.34 6.28 8.31
C TRP A 40 2.97 7.77 8.33
N GLY A 41 1.91 8.17 7.61
CA GLY A 41 1.29 9.48 7.76
C GLY A 41 1.18 10.40 6.57
N PRO A 42 2.02 10.35 5.53
CA PRO A 42 1.90 11.23 4.38
C PRO A 42 0.57 11.07 3.66
N GLU A 43 -0.04 12.19 3.29
CA GLU A 43 -1.28 12.23 2.54
C GLU A 43 -1.07 12.94 1.21
N TYR A 44 -1.61 12.37 0.16
CA TYR A 44 -1.55 12.94 -1.17
C TYR A 44 -2.97 13.26 -1.62
N HIS A 45 -3.21 14.51 -1.98
CA HIS A 45 -4.52 15.03 -2.35
C HIS A 45 -4.61 15.25 -3.85
N GLY A 46 -5.42 14.42 -4.51
CA GLY A 46 -5.66 14.44 -5.94
C GLY A 46 -4.75 13.49 -6.72
N SER A 47 -5.27 13.03 -7.85
CA SER A 47 -4.55 12.09 -8.73
C SER A 47 -3.24 12.67 -9.23
N GLY A 48 -3.18 13.99 -9.44
CA GLY A 48 -1.95 14.67 -9.86
C GLY A 48 -0.84 14.57 -8.81
N LYS A 49 -1.16 14.72 -7.53
CA LYS A 49 -0.19 14.59 -6.44
C LYS A 49 0.24 13.14 -6.24
N ILE A 50 -0.68 12.19 -6.40
CA ILE A 50 -0.36 10.77 -6.36
C ILE A 50 0.66 10.44 -7.44
N LYS A 51 0.49 10.98 -8.65
CA LYS A 51 1.45 10.79 -9.74
C LYS A 51 2.80 11.42 -9.42
N LEU A 52 2.85 12.63 -8.87
CA LEU A 52 4.10 13.28 -8.46
C LEU A 52 4.86 12.43 -7.45
N TRP A 53 4.16 11.90 -6.45
CA TRP A 53 4.72 11.00 -5.46
C TRP A 53 5.25 9.71 -6.09
N PHE A 54 4.47 9.10 -6.96
CA PHE A 54 4.89 7.89 -7.70
C PHE A 54 6.18 8.13 -8.46
N ASP A 55 6.26 9.21 -9.24
CA ASP A 55 7.43 9.52 -10.05
C ASP A 55 8.67 9.78 -9.18
N GLU A 56 8.52 10.57 -8.12
CA GLU A 56 9.62 10.92 -7.22
C GLU A 56 10.13 9.69 -6.45
N TRP A 57 9.21 8.92 -5.85
CA TRP A 57 9.59 7.75 -5.06
C TRP A 57 10.39 6.74 -5.89
N ASN A 58 9.96 6.52 -7.13
CA ASN A 58 10.62 5.56 -8.01
C ASN A 58 12.01 6.03 -8.50
N THR A 59 12.40 7.26 -8.24
CA THR A 59 13.79 7.71 -8.42
C THR A 59 14.68 7.29 -7.25
N ARG A 60 14.12 6.98 -6.09
CA ARG A 60 14.85 6.67 -4.85
C ARG A 60 14.76 5.22 -4.44
N GLY A 61 13.81 4.48 -4.96
CA GLY A 61 13.56 3.12 -4.50
C GLY A 61 13.00 2.23 -5.59
N THR A 62 12.97 0.95 -5.26
CA THR A 62 12.40 -0.10 -6.13
C THR A 62 11.49 -0.96 -5.27
N VAL A 63 10.23 -1.12 -5.70
CA VAL A 63 9.33 -2.09 -5.10
C VAL A 63 9.69 -3.46 -5.67
N GLU A 64 10.21 -4.34 -4.81
CA GLU A 64 10.65 -5.67 -5.22
C GLU A 64 9.52 -6.69 -5.16
N ARG A 65 8.57 -6.49 -4.23
CA ARG A 65 7.45 -7.39 -4.02
C ARG A 65 6.26 -6.60 -3.50
N TRP A 66 5.10 -6.89 -4.05
CA TRP A 66 3.83 -6.40 -3.53
C TRP A 66 2.77 -7.45 -3.86
N ASP A 67 2.73 -8.51 -3.04
CA ASP A 67 1.89 -9.68 -3.28
C ASP A 67 0.53 -9.50 -2.66
N ILE A 68 -0.51 -9.72 -3.43
CA ILE A 68 -1.89 -9.68 -2.94
C ILE A 68 -2.26 -11.07 -2.43
N ARG A 69 -2.77 -11.12 -1.19
CA ARG A 69 -3.23 -12.37 -0.56
C ARG A 69 -4.72 -12.58 -0.77
N GLN A 70 -5.52 -11.56 -0.53
CA GLN A 70 -6.98 -11.65 -0.68
C GLN A 70 -7.61 -10.28 -0.68
N TYR A 71 -8.89 -10.25 -1.08
CA TYR A 71 -9.73 -9.05 -1.12
C TYR A 71 -10.96 -9.26 -0.24
N PHE A 72 -11.44 -8.17 0.35
CA PHE A 72 -12.73 -8.12 1.06
C PHE A 72 -13.52 -6.96 0.49
N HIS A 73 -14.75 -7.22 0.05
CA HIS A 73 -15.62 -6.19 -0.54
C HIS A 73 -16.83 -5.95 0.33
N LYS A 74 -17.16 -4.68 0.54
CA LYS A 74 -18.37 -4.28 1.24
C LYS A 74 -18.89 -2.95 0.68
N GLY A 75 -20.05 -2.98 0.00
CA GLY A 75 -20.60 -1.77 -0.60
C GLY A 75 -19.64 -1.14 -1.61
N ASP A 76 -19.31 0.10 -1.40
CA ASP A 76 -18.36 0.85 -2.24
C ASP A 76 -16.91 0.75 -1.74
N GLN A 77 -16.63 -0.22 -0.89
CA GLN A 77 -15.30 -0.36 -0.27
C GLN A 77 -14.67 -1.72 -0.59
N THR A 78 -13.36 -1.72 -0.69
CA THR A 78 -12.55 -2.93 -0.82
C THR A 78 -11.38 -2.83 0.15
N VAL A 79 -11.12 -3.92 0.86
CA VAL A 79 -9.88 -4.10 1.61
C VAL A 79 -9.04 -5.13 0.88
N VAL A 80 -7.77 -4.83 0.64
CA VAL A 80 -6.82 -5.78 0.05
C VAL A 80 -5.72 -6.05 1.07
N GLU A 81 -5.46 -7.34 1.31
CA GLU A 81 -4.38 -7.81 2.18
C GLU A 81 -3.16 -8.15 1.32
N TRP A 82 -1.98 -7.67 1.74
CA TRP A 82 -0.77 -7.82 0.92
C TRP A 82 0.50 -7.94 1.75
N ALA A 83 1.57 -8.39 1.08
CA ALA A 83 2.94 -8.38 1.58
C ALA A 83 3.78 -7.48 0.68
N PHE A 84 4.64 -6.65 1.27
CA PHE A 84 5.40 -5.63 0.56
C PHE A 84 6.88 -5.70 0.91
N ARG A 85 7.73 -5.43 -0.09
CA ARG A 85 9.18 -5.28 0.11
C ARG A 85 9.71 -4.24 -0.87
N CYS A 86 10.52 -3.32 -0.38
CA CYS A 86 11.23 -2.37 -1.24
C CYS A 86 12.70 -2.24 -0.84
N ALA A 87 13.51 -1.82 -1.80
CA ALA A 87 14.92 -1.49 -1.59
C ALA A 87 15.15 -0.06 -2.06
N MET A 88 15.75 0.75 -1.20
CA MET A 88 16.05 2.15 -1.51
C MET A 88 17.47 2.29 -2.01
N THR A 89 17.76 3.37 -2.75
CA THR A 89 19.09 3.64 -3.29
C THR A 89 20.13 3.89 -2.21
N ASP A 90 19.73 4.29 -1.01
CA ASP A 90 20.62 4.45 0.15
C ASP A 90 20.96 3.13 0.86
N GLY A 91 20.45 2.00 0.37
CA GLY A 91 20.66 0.68 0.95
C GLY A 91 19.61 0.23 1.96
N THR A 92 18.64 1.09 2.30
CA THR A 92 17.55 0.73 3.20
C THR A 92 16.63 -0.28 2.52
N VAL A 93 16.28 -1.34 3.25
CA VAL A 93 15.29 -2.34 2.80
C VAL A 93 14.16 -2.35 3.80
N GLN A 94 12.93 -2.28 3.31
CA GLN A 94 11.73 -2.37 4.13
C GLN A 94 10.87 -3.54 3.67
N SER A 95 10.34 -4.30 4.64
CA SER A 95 9.51 -5.45 4.37
C SER A 95 8.43 -5.51 5.43
N PHE A 96 7.17 -5.52 5.02
CA PHE A 96 6.05 -5.54 5.96
C PHE A 96 4.78 -6.07 5.31
N ASP A 97 3.85 -6.53 6.15
CA ASP A 97 2.51 -6.91 5.76
C ASP A 97 1.57 -5.73 5.92
N GLY A 98 0.47 -5.72 5.19
CA GLY A 98 -0.49 -4.66 5.37
C GLY A 98 -1.83 -4.90 4.71
N LEU A 99 -2.66 -3.90 4.90
CA LEU A 99 -3.98 -3.80 4.30
C LEU A 99 -4.11 -2.43 3.67
N SER A 100 -4.82 -2.34 2.55
CA SER A 100 -5.28 -1.07 2.01
C SER A 100 -6.80 -1.01 2.10
N LEU A 101 -7.33 0.07 2.67
CA LEU A 101 -8.76 0.37 2.65
C LEU A 101 -9.03 1.29 1.46
N ILE A 102 -9.86 0.85 0.54
CA ILE A 102 -10.12 1.54 -0.72
C ILE A 102 -11.61 1.86 -0.81
N ARG A 103 -11.92 3.09 -1.20
CA ARG A 103 -13.28 3.51 -1.54
C ARG A 103 -13.36 3.86 -3.01
N TRP A 104 -14.45 3.47 -3.63
CA TRP A 104 -14.70 3.65 -5.05
C TRP A 104 -15.81 4.67 -5.27
N ASP A 105 -15.67 5.49 -6.29
CA ASP A 105 -16.74 6.39 -6.71
C ASP A 105 -17.65 5.73 -7.74
N ASP A 106 -18.69 6.45 -8.16
CA ASP A 106 -19.67 5.93 -9.11
C ASP A 106 -19.10 5.72 -10.52
N ALA A 107 -17.97 6.36 -10.83
CA ALA A 107 -17.27 6.19 -12.11
C ALA A 107 -16.33 4.98 -12.10
N GLY A 108 -16.20 4.27 -10.96
CA GLY A 108 -15.31 3.12 -10.82
C GLY A 108 -13.85 3.50 -10.55
N GLN A 109 -13.60 4.75 -10.18
CA GLN A 109 -12.28 5.23 -9.80
C GLN A 109 -12.09 5.14 -8.29
N ILE A 110 -10.83 5.04 -7.87
CA ILE A 110 -10.47 5.10 -6.45
C ILE A 110 -10.58 6.56 -6.00
N CYS A 111 -11.43 6.84 -5.02
CA CYS A 111 -11.57 8.18 -4.44
C CYS A 111 -10.89 8.29 -3.08
N PHE A 112 -10.57 7.16 -2.44
CA PHE A 112 -9.86 7.14 -1.16
C PHE A 112 -9.09 5.84 -1.05
N LEU A 113 -7.84 5.93 -0.57
CA LEU A 113 -7.04 4.75 -0.23
C LEU A 113 -6.21 5.06 0.99
N GLN A 114 -6.27 4.20 2.00
CA GLN A 114 -5.44 4.32 3.19
C GLN A 114 -4.74 3.00 3.45
N GLU A 115 -3.42 3.06 3.68
CA GLU A 115 -2.60 1.89 3.98
C GLU A 115 -2.41 1.73 5.48
N PHE A 116 -2.41 0.48 5.93
CA PHE A 116 -2.14 0.09 7.31
C PHE A 116 -1.06 -0.99 7.28
N GLY A 117 0.11 -0.67 7.80
CA GLY A 117 1.22 -1.61 7.79
C GLY A 117 1.43 -2.30 9.12
N CYS A 118 2.08 -3.46 9.09
CA CYS A 118 2.46 -4.21 10.28
C CYS A 118 3.84 -4.83 10.05
N ASN A 119 4.71 -4.70 11.03
CA ASN A 119 6.05 -5.29 10.98
C ASN A 119 5.94 -6.82 10.84
N GLU A 120 6.65 -7.40 9.88
CA GLU A 120 6.70 -8.85 9.74
C GLU A 120 7.78 -9.50 10.61
N ASN A 121 8.65 -8.71 11.22
CA ASN A 121 9.66 -9.19 12.17
C ASN A 121 9.06 -9.40 13.56
N ARG A 122 8.15 -10.34 13.66
CA ARG A 122 7.36 -10.63 14.85
C ARG A 122 8.13 -11.48 15.83
N TYR A 123 7.84 -11.31 17.12
CA TYR A 123 8.47 -12.08 18.18
C TYR A 123 7.52 -12.17 19.38
N ASP A 124 7.78 -13.15 20.23
CA ASP A 124 7.05 -13.32 21.47
C ASP A 124 7.88 -12.76 22.64
N PRO A 125 7.45 -11.65 23.27
CA PRO A 125 8.17 -11.08 24.40
C PRO A 125 8.31 -12.03 25.58
N TYR A 126 7.45 -13.04 25.67
CA TYR A 126 7.41 -13.99 26.78
C TYR A 126 7.97 -15.37 26.41
N ALA A 127 8.70 -15.48 25.32
CA ALA A 127 9.26 -16.76 24.88
C ALA A 127 10.20 -17.40 25.88
N GLN A 128 10.79 -16.62 26.81
CA GLN A 128 11.78 -17.08 27.77
C GLN A 128 11.26 -17.11 29.22
N GLY A 129 9.98 -16.82 29.43
CA GLY A 129 9.39 -16.86 30.75
C GLY A 129 8.35 -15.79 31.02
N GLU A 130 8.10 -15.52 32.31
CA GLU A 130 7.03 -14.62 32.73
C GLU A 130 7.40 -13.13 32.71
N SER A 131 8.70 -12.82 32.51
CA SER A 131 9.17 -11.45 32.37
C SER A 131 9.36 -11.14 30.88
N PRO A 132 8.71 -10.09 30.34
CA PRO A 132 8.80 -9.81 28.93
C PRO A 132 10.16 -9.23 28.55
N VAL A 133 10.63 -9.62 27.37
CA VAL A 133 11.83 -9.05 26.74
C VAL A 133 11.39 -8.41 25.42
N PHE A 134 11.46 -7.08 25.35
CA PHE A 134 11.08 -6.32 24.18
C PHE A 134 12.31 -5.95 23.34
N ARG A 135 12.15 -5.95 22.03
CA ARG A 135 13.16 -5.43 21.11
C ARG A 135 13.07 -3.91 21.05
N GLU A 136 14.23 -3.26 20.99
CA GLU A 136 14.33 -1.80 20.85
C GLU A 136 14.54 -1.41 19.37
N GLU A 137 13.77 -2.00 18.47
CA GLU A 137 13.86 -1.69 17.05
C GLU A 137 12.87 -0.59 16.69
N PRO A 138 13.32 0.53 16.12
CA PRO A 138 12.38 1.55 15.67
C PRO A 138 11.55 1.02 14.50
N ALA A 139 10.27 1.37 14.48
CA ALA A 139 9.44 1.13 13.32
C ALA A 139 9.81 2.18 12.26
N LEU A 140 10.41 1.74 11.15
CA LEU A 140 10.90 2.67 10.12
C LEU A 140 9.82 3.19 9.18
N TRP A 141 8.61 2.65 9.27
CA TRP A 141 7.56 2.90 8.30
C TRP A 141 6.22 3.32 8.93
N PHE A 142 6.21 3.59 10.24
CA PHE A 142 5.10 4.25 10.92
C PHE A 142 5.53 4.90 12.23
#